data_4c6cd7c2e44d04d1886affb6ef9bd6dc
#
_entry.id   4c6cd7c2e44d04d1886affb6ef9bd6dc
#
_cell.length_a   1.000
_cell.length_b   1.000
_cell.length_c   1.000
_cell.angle_alpha   90.00
_cell.angle_beta   90.00
_cell.angle_gamma   90.00
#
_symmetry.space_group_name_H-M   'P 1'
#
loop_
_entity.id
_entity.type
_entity.pdbx_description
1 polymer ?
#
loop_
_entity_poly.entity_id
_entity_poly.type
_entity_poly.pdbx_seq_one_letter_code
_entity_poly.pdbx_strand_id
1 'polypeptide(L)'
;MKFNKWFLFLIPIIAILAYFSIPTAKPVEETGTDVLKIRRDKDEAFKSGEESPIKDKASFKGLKYFKFNKDYIVDFVLEKAEKAKTVELKMTDGTTEKLILFGNIKGEIGGFTVSLLLYQHEDGNFFLPFKDKTAPTETYGGGRFLDLPLTNVKNNRLRVDFNLAYNPYCAYNEDFACPIPPAENTLPIRIEAGEKIFN
;
A
#
# COMPACT_ATOMS: atom_id res chain seq x y z
N MET A 1 54.77 0.29 -35.19
CA MET A 1 53.28 0.28 -35.23
C MET A 1 52.77 1.66 -34.88
N LYS A 2 52.20 2.41 -35.84
CA LYS A 2 51.66 3.77 -35.57
C LYS A 2 50.26 3.61 -34.99
N PHE A 3 50.10 3.89 -33.70
CA PHE A 3 48.81 3.94 -33.07
C PHE A 3 47.99 5.10 -33.65
N ASN A 4 46.89 4.79 -34.27
CA ASN A 4 46.02 5.75 -34.92
C ASN A 4 45.25 6.54 -33.84
N LYS A 5 45.58 7.81 -33.61
CA LYS A 5 44.99 8.69 -32.58
C LYS A 5 43.47 8.84 -32.70
N TRP A 6 42.88 8.42 -33.79
CA TRP A 6 41.43 8.45 -34.01
C TRP A 6 40.66 7.43 -33.12
N PHE A 7 41.32 6.40 -32.65
CA PHE A 7 40.71 5.43 -31.75
C PHE A 7 40.39 6.01 -30.36
N LEU A 8 41.08 7.05 -29.93
CA LEU A 8 40.85 7.71 -28.63
C LEU A 8 39.59 8.55 -28.58
N PHE A 9 39.04 8.96 -29.72
CA PHE A 9 37.79 9.73 -29.80
C PHE A 9 36.53 8.85 -29.96
N LEU A 10 36.66 7.60 -30.38
CA LEU A 10 35.56 6.68 -30.57
C LEU A 10 35.07 6.06 -29.22
N ILE A 11 36.00 5.88 -28.28
CA ILE A 11 35.68 5.27 -26.97
C ILE A 11 34.67 6.10 -26.17
N PRO A 12 34.79 7.45 -25.99
CA PRO A 12 33.82 8.22 -25.27
C PRO A 12 32.47 8.30 -25.97
N ILE A 13 32.42 8.28 -27.31
CA ILE A 13 31.16 8.30 -28.07
C ILE A 13 30.39 6.98 -27.87
N ILE A 14 31.07 5.83 -27.89
CA ILE A 14 30.45 4.52 -27.63
C ILE A 14 29.95 4.44 -26.17
N ALA A 15 30.73 4.98 -25.22
CA ALA A 15 30.34 5.01 -23.82
C ALA A 15 29.07 5.90 -23.56
N ILE A 16 28.98 7.05 -24.26
CA ILE A 16 27.85 7.93 -24.22
C ILE A 16 26.61 7.26 -24.84
N LEU A 17 26.75 6.62 -25.99
CA LEU A 17 25.66 5.88 -26.65
C LEU A 17 25.20 4.69 -25.80
N ALA A 18 26.12 3.97 -25.16
CA ALA A 18 25.79 2.89 -24.24
C ALA A 18 25.08 3.39 -22.99
N TYR A 19 25.45 4.56 -22.46
CA TYR A 19 24.78 5.18 -21.31
C TYR A 19 23.32 5.54 -21.62
N PHE A 20 23.03 6.07 -22.81
CA PHE A 20 21.67 6.38 -23.27
C PHE A 20 20.89 5.13 -23.72
N SER A 21 21.56 4.00 -23.93
CA SER A 21 20.94 2.73 -24.31
C SER A 21 20.61 1.82 -23.12
N ILE A 22 20.95 2.22 -21.88
CA ILE A 22 20.48 1.51 -20.70
C ILE A 22 18.96 1.76 -20.64
N PRO A 23 18.12 0.73 -20.82
CA PRO A 23 16.68 0.91 -20.65
C PRO A 23 16.46 1.33 -19.21
N THR A 24 16.09 2.60 -18.99
CA THR A 24 15.53 3.02 -17.72
C THR A 24 14.31 2.13 -17.53
N ALA A 25 14.34 1.25 -16.53
CA ALA A 25 13.18 0.45 -16.18
C ALA A 25 12.01 1.42 -16.04
N LYS A 26 11.05 1.34 -16.96
CA LYS A 26 9.82 2.12 -16.85
C LYS A 26 9.26 1.80 -15.46
N PRO A 27 8.77 2.80 -14.71
CA PRO A 27 8.04 2.52 -13.49
C PRO A 27 7.00 1.43 -13.83
N VAL A 28 6.93 0.37 -13.06
CA VAL A 28 5.87 -0.63 -13.22
C VAL A 28 4.59 0.16 -13.02
N GLU A 29 3.89 0.42 -14.11
CA GLU A 29 2.58 1.03 -14.08
C GLU A 29 1.66 -0.07 -13.56
N GLU A 30 1.27 0.03 -12.27
CA GLU A 30 0.30 -0.90 -11.69
C GLU A 30 -0.96 -0.80 -12.55
N THR A 31 -1.18 -1.83 -13.34
CA THR A 31 -2.33 -1.90 -14.22
C THR A 31 -3.52 -2.46 -13.44
N GLY A 32 -4.73 -2.09 -13.81
CA GLY A 32 -5.92 -2.72 -13.22
C GLY A 32 -5.89 -4.24 -13.28
N THR A 33 -5.11 -4.82 -14.21
CA THR A 33 -4.88 -6.27 -14.35
C THR A 33 -4.13 -6.86 -13.16
N ASP A 34 -3.10 -6.17 -12.65
CA ASP A 34 -2.32 -6.63 -11.48
C ASP A 34 -3.19 -6.61 -10.22
N VAL A 35 -3.96 -5.55 -10.02
CA VAL A 35 -4.93 -5.45 -8.91
C VAL A 35 -5.96 -6.58 -8.99
N LEU A 36 -6.50 -6.88 -10.17
CA LEU A 36 -7.46 -7.96 -10.35
C LEU A 36 -6.85 -9.34 -10.07
N LYS A 37 -5.57 -9.53 -10.39
CA LYS A 37 -4.86 -10.76 -10.03
C LYS A 37 -4.72 -10.89 -8.52
N ILE A 38 -4.25 -9.85 -7.83
CA ILE A 38 -4.09 -9.83 -6.36
C ILE A 38 -5.42 -10.15 -5.67
N ARG A 39 -6.53 -9.57 -6.13
CA ARG A 39 -7.88 -9.84 -5.59
C ARG A 39 -8.30 -11.30 -5.75
N ARG A 40 -8.05 -11.91 -6.93
CA ARG A 40 -8.34 -13.33 -7.15
C ARG A 40 -7.47 -14.23 -6.28
N ASP A 41 -6.17 -13.92 -6.18
CA ASP A 41 -5.24 -14.69 -5.35
C ASP A 41 -5.67 -14.63 -3.87
N LYS A 42 -6.15 -13.48 -3.39
CA LYS A 42 -6.71 -13.33 -2.04
C LYS A 42 -8.00 -14.12 -1.86
N ASP A 43 -8.92 -14.08 -2.82
CA ASP A 43 -10.16 -14.86 -2.77
C ASP A 43 -9.86 -16.37 -2.68
N GLU A 44 -8.89 -16.87 -3.45
CA GLU A 44 -8.48 -18.26 -3.42
C GLU A 44 -7.83 -18.63 -2.07
N ALA A 45 -6.95 -17.76 -1.55
CA ALA A 45 -6.35 -17.96 -0.23
C ALA A 45 -7.40 -18.00 0.88
N PHE A 46 -8.44 -17.17 0.80
CA PHE A 46 -9.53 -17.16 1.78
C PHE A 46 -10.44 -18.37 1.66
N LYS A 47 -10.64 -18.88 0.45
CA LYS A 47 -11.46 -20.06 0.19
C LYS A 47 -10.79 -21.38 0.62
N SER A 48 -9.49 -21.51 0.38
CA SER A 48 -8.78 -22.79 0.53
C SER A 48 -7.63 -22.78 1.54
N GLY A 49 -7.05 -21.58 1.85
CA GLY A 49 -5.88 -21.45 2.71
C GLY A 49 -6.13 -21.90 4.16
N GLU A 50 -5.13 -22.49 4.80
CA GLU A 50 -5.22 -22.94 6.20
C GLU A 50 -5.37 -21.75 7.17
N GLU A 51 -4.72 -20.63 6.89
CA GLU A 51 -4.74 -19.41 7.70
C GLU A 51 -5.90 -18.46 7.35
N SER A 52 -6.90 -18.94 6.60
CA SER A 52 -8.05 -18.14 6.22
C SER A 52 -8.87 -17.70 7.44
N PRO A 53 -9.26 -16.42 7.54
CA PRO A 53 -10.16 -15.96 8.60
C PRO A 53 -11.61 -16.41 8.39
N ILE A 54 -11.94 -16.99 7.24
CA ILE A 54 -13.30 -17.43 6.91
C ILE A 54 -13.61 -18.75 7.64
N LYS A 55 -14.56 -18.70 8.59
CA LYS A 55 -14.99 -19.87 9.37
C LYS A 55 -15.74 -20.89 8.49
N ASP A 56 -16.67 -20.43 7.67
CA ASP A 56 -17.43 -21.28 6.74
C ASP A 56 -16.94 -21.08 5.29
N LYS A 57 -15.88 -21.81 4.95
CA LYS A 57 -15.29 -21.78 3.61
C LYS A 57 -16.22 -22.32 2.52
N ALA A 58 -17.17 -23.19 2.87
CA ALA A 58 -18.10 -23.78 1.92
C ALA A 58 -19.11 -22.76 1.41
N SER A 59 -19.52 -21.79 2.23
CA SER A 59 -20.43 -20.71 1.86
C SER A 59 -19.71 -19.49 1.29
N PHE A 60 -18.38 -19.43 1.32
CA PHE A 60 -17.61 -18.28 0.85
C PHE A 60 -17.76 -18.07 -0.66
N LYS A 61 -18.26 -16.91 -1.06
CA LYS A 61 -18.55 -16.53 -2.45
C LYS A 61 -17.56 -15.51 -3.03
N GLY A 62 -16.45 -15.25 -2.34
CA GLY A 62 -15.48 -14.22 -2.70
C GLY A 62 -15.71 -12.90 -1.96
N LEU A 63 -14.68 -12.06 -1.98
CA LEU A 63 -14.70 -10.73 -1.40
C LEU A 63 -15.28 -9.73 -2.38
N LYS A 64 -15.82 -8.64 -1.86
CA LYS A 64 -16.38 -7.56 -2.67
C LYS A 64 -15.41 -6.38 -2.70
N TYR A 65 -15.27 -5.76 -3.87
CA TYR A 65 -14.37 -4.65 -4.10
C TYR A 65 -15.07 -3.50 -4.81
N PHE A 66 -14.58 -2.29 -4.61
CA PHE A 66 -14.84 -1.20 -5.53
C PHE A 66 -14.21 -1.50 -6.89
N LYS A 67 -14.78 -0.92 -7.94
CA LYS A 67 -14.17 -0.99 -9.27
C LYS A 67 -12.79 -0.33 -9.23
N PHE A 68 -11.83 -0.92 -9.93
CA PHE A 68 -10.50 -0.30 -10.06
C PHE A 68 -10.61 1.12 -10.61
N ASN A 69 -9.93 2.04 -9.96
CA ASN A 69 -9.83 3.42 -10.40
C ASN A 69 -8.40 3.95 -10.15
N LYS A 70 -7.73 4.34 -11.24
CA LYS A 70 -6.36 4.87 -11.20
C LYS A 70 -6.22 6.17 -10.41
N ASP A 71 -7.30 6.93 -10.23
CA ASP A 71 -7.30 8.19 -9.47
C ASP A 71 -7.03 7.97 -7.98
N TYR A 72 -7.11 6.70 -7.52
CA TYR A 72 -6.74 6.29 -6.18
C TYR A 72 -5.32 5.70 -6.08
N ILE A 73 -4.49 5.87 -7.11
CA ILE A 73 -3.04 5.64 -7.06
C ILE A 73 -2.38 7.00 -6.87
N VAL A 74 -1.87 7.26 -5.68
CA VAL A 74 -1.43 8.60 -5.26
C VAL A 74 0.03 8.58 -4.81
N ASP A 75 0.81 9.54 -5.30
CA ASP A 75 2.18 9.79 -4.86
C ASP A 75 2.21 10.83 -3.74
N PHE A 76 2.33 10.38 -2.51
CA PHE A 76 2.43 11.24 -1.33
C PHE A 76 3.85 11.76 -1.12
N VAL A 77 3.98 12.96 -0.60
CA VAL A 77 5.25 13.46 -0.03
C VAL A 77 5.46 12.79 1.32
N LEU A 78 6.62 12.16 1.51
CA LEU A 78 7.00 11.48 2.73
C LEU A 78 7.85 12.41 3.60
N GLU A 79 7.34 12.74 4.77
CA GLU A 79 8.03 13.46 5.83
C GLU A 79 8.45 12.44 6.90
N LYS A 80 9.70 11.98 6.84
CA LYS A 80 10.22 11.02 7.82
C LYS A 80 10.26 11.65 9.20
N ALA A 81 9.96 10.86 10.23
CA ALA A 81 10.19 11.26 11.61
C ALA A 81 11.70 11.49 11.85
N GLU A 82 12.04 12.53 12.59
CA GLU A 82 13.46 12.84 12.93
C GLU A 82 14.16 11.68 13.65
N LYS A 83 13.42 10.95 14.47
CA LYS A 83 13.86 9.74 15.15
C LYS A 83 12.80 8.66 15.06
N ALA A 84 13.20 7.44 14.76
CA ALA A 84 12.32 6.28 14.88
C ALA A 84 11.76 6.20 16.29
N LYS A 85 10.44 6.16 16.40
CA LYS A 85 9.72 6.08 17.69
C LYS A 85 8.80 4.87 17.66
N THR A 86 9.01 3.95 18.59
CA THR A 86 8.04 2.89 18.85
C THR A 86 6.79 3.52 19.47
N VAL A 87 5.64 3.21 18.89
CA VAL A 87 4.32 3.62 19.35
C VAL A 87 3.44 2.40 19.55
N GLU A 88 2.45 2.53 20.41
CA GLU A 88 1.48 1.48 20.68
C GLU A 88 0.14 1.84 20.02
N LEU A 89 -0.30 1.05 19.04
CA LEU A 89 -1.64 1.14 18.51
C LEU A 89 -2.59 0.27 19.33
N LYS A 90 -3.76 0.79 19.63
CA LYS A 90 -4.83 0.03 20.28
C LYS A 90 -5.35 -1.04 19.33
N MET A 91 -5.62 -2.22 19.87
CA MET A 91 -6.23 -3.34 19.18
C MET A 91 -7.73 -3.43 19.50
N THR A 92 -8.47 -4.16 18.66
CA THR A 92 -9.92 -4.34 18.83
C THR A 92 -10.30 -5.13 20.10
N ASP A 93 -9.39 -5.92 20.64
CA ASP A 93 -9.56 -6.69 21.89
C ASP A 93 -9.12 -5.92 23.16
N GLY A 94 -8.71 -4.65 23.00
CA GLY A 94 -8.21 -3.80 24.08
C GLY A 94 -6.72 -3.94 24.39
N THR A 95 -6.00 -4.83 23.74
CA THR A 95 -4.55 -4.92 23.80
C THR A 95 -3.87 -3.83 22.97
N THR A 96 -2.54 -3.83 22.88
CA THR A 96 -1.78 -2.92 22.03
C THR A 96 -0.78 -3.67 21.16
N GLU A 97 -0.53 -3.15 19.96
CA GLU A 97 0.51 -3.58 19.05
C GLU A 97 1.62 -2.51 18.98
N LYS A 98 2.88 -2.95 19.05
CA LYS A 98 4.05 -2.06 18.93
C LYS A 98 4.46 -1.95 17.47
N LEU A 99 4.45 -0.72 16.96
CA LEU A 99 4.90 -0.38 15.61
C LEU A 99 5.89 0.77 15.67
N ILE A 100 6.68 0.92 14.62
CA ILE A 100 7.56 2.09 14.48
C ILE A 100 6.78 3.18 13.74
N LEU A 101 6.62 4.34 14.35
CA LEU A 101 6.15 5.53 13.62
C LEU A 101 7.27 5.98 12.69
N PHE A 102 7.11 5.71 11.39
CA PHE A 102 8.11 6.02 10.38
C PHE A 102 8.07 7.50 9.96
N GLY A 103 6.87 8.07 9.90
CA GLY A 103 6.70 9.46 9.51
C GLY A 103 5.25 9.81 9.19
N ASN A 104 5.11 10.88 8.44
CA ASN A 104 3.84 11.38 7.94
C ASN A 104 3.88 11.43 6.41
N ILE A 105 2.77 11.11 5.76
CA ILE A 105 2.62 11.26 4.33
C ILE A 105 1.54 12.30 4.02
N LYS A 106 1.83 13.22 3.09
CA LYS A 106 0.93 14.28 2.66
C LYS A 106 0.70 14.23 1.16
N GLY A 107 -0.53 14.35 0.74
CA GLY A 107 -0.89 14.31 -0.68
C GLY A 107 -2.29 14.83 -0.93
N GLU A 108 -2.74 14.69 -2.16
CA GLU A 108 -4.05 15.13 -2.60
C GLU A 108 -4.85 13.96 -3.15
N ILE A 109 -6.10 13.81 -2.72
CA ILE A 109 -7.03 12.81 -3.21
C ILE A 109 -8.34 13.51 -3.56
N GLY A 110 -8.74 13.47 -4.82
CA GLY A 110 -10.00 14.07 -5.27
C GLY A 110 -10.09 15.58 -4.98
N GLY A 111 -8.98 16.32 -5.02
CA GLY A 111 -8.92 17.75 -4.73
C GLY A 111 -8.83 18.10 -3.24
N PHE A 112 -8.73 17.10 -2.35
CA PHE A 112 -8.58 17.31 -0.91
C PHE A 112 -7.16 17.00 -0.47
N THR A 113 -6.52 17.94 0.23
CA THR A 113 -5.25 17.67 0.90
C THR A 113 -5.48 16.76 2.09
N VAL A 114 -4.76 15.65 2.15
CA VAL A 114 -4.82 14.66 3.22
C VAL A 114 -3.45 14.42 3.82
N SER A 115 -3.43 14.04 5.09
CA SER A 115 -2.23 13.72 5.86
C SER A 115 -2.50 12.45 6.64
N LEU A 116 -1.55 11.50 6.62
CA LEU A 116 -1.67 10.19 7.27
C LEU A 116 -0.36 9.84 7.96
N LEU A 117 -0.43 9.27 9.13
CA LEU A 117 0.70 8.66 9.82
C LEU A 117 1.06 7.33 9.16
N LEU A 118 2.32 7.15 8.85
CA LEU A 118 2.88 5.93 8.26
C LEU A 118 3.65 5.17 9.31
N TYR A 119 3.32 3.90 9.45
CA TYR A 119 4.00 2.99 10.37
C TYR A 119 4.90 2.03 9.62
N GLN A 120 5.77 1.34 10.35
CA GLN A 120 6.64 0.31 9.82
C GLN A 120 6.63 -0.89 10.76
N HIS A 121 6.49 -2.09 10.19
CA HIS A 121 6.67 -3.35 10.87
C HIS A 121 8.16 -3.66 11.11
N GLU A 122 8.45 -4.63 11.96
CA GLU A 122 9.82 -5.06 12.25
C GLU A 122 10.54 -5.64 11.01
N ASP A 123 9.79 -6.18 10.04
CA ASP A 123 10.32 -6.69 8.77
C ASP A 123 10.72 -5.57 7.78
N GLY A 124 10.41 -4.31 8.14
CA GLY A 124 10.73 -3.13 7.36
C GLY A 124 9.64 -2.69 6.40
N ASN A 125 8.60 -3.46 6.14
CA ASN A 125 7.48 -3.04 5.31
C ASN A 125 6.66 -1.94 6.01
N PHE A 126 6.06 -1.07 5.21
CA PHE A 126 5.19 -0.03 5.75
C PHE A 126 3.78 -0.55 5.96
N PHE A 127 3.16 -0.02 7.00
CA PHE A 127 1.79 -0.26 7.37
C PHE A 127 1.02 1.06 7.42
N LEU A 128 -0.09 1.13 6.69
CA LEU A 128 -0.94 2.31 6.59
C LEU A 128 -2.39 1.94 6.94
N PRO A 129 -2.74 1.93 8.24
CA PRO A 129 -4.12 1.79 8.66
C PRO A 129 -4.86 3.11 8.47
N PHE A 130 -6.07 3.08 7.90
CA PHE A 130 -6.88 4.29 7.71
C PHE A 130 -8.37 4.00 7.82
N LYS A 131 -9.14 5.03 8.08
CA LYS A 131 -10.60 5.05 8.03
C LYS A 131 -11.06 6.22 7.19
N ASP A 132 -12.15 6.04 6.47
CA ASP A 132 -12.70 7.07 5.58
C ASP A 132 -14.24 7.10 5.62
N LYS A 133 -14.86 8.03 4.88
CA LYS A 133 -16.33 8.19 4.90
C LYS A 133 -17.13 7.09 4.20
N THR A 134 -16.51 6.06 3.66
CA THR A 134 -17.22 4.85 3.19
C THR A 134 -17.59 3.91 4.33
N ALA A 135 -16.88 4.01 5.47
CA ALA A 135 -17.18 3.25 6.69
C ALA A 135 -18.34 3.91 7.48
N PRO A 136 -19.21 3.15 8.12
CA PRO A 136 -19.28 1.68 8.16
C PRO A 136 -20.24 1.08 7.12
N THR A 137 -20.76 1.87 6.18
CA THR A 137 -21.86 1.44 5.30
C THR A 137 -21.43 0.66 4.08
N GLU A 138 -20.28 0.99 3.50
CA GLU A 138 -19.75 0.35 2.28
C GLU A 138 -18.44 -0.38 2.53
N THR A 139 -17.68 0.05 3.54
CA THR A 139 -16.43 -0.61 3.98
C THR A 139 -16.51 -0.93 5.46
N TYR A 140 -15.58 -1.74 5.95
CA TYR A 140 -15.55 -2.17 7.34
C TYR A 140 -15.49 -0.99 8.31
N GLY A 141 -16.32 -1.03 9.35
CA GLY A 141 -16.46 0.05 10.35
C GLY A 141 -15.19 0.33 11.15
N GLY A 142 -14.31 -0.66 11.31
CA GLY A 142 -13.01 -0.55 11.97
C GLY A 142 -11.92 0.09 11.10
N GLY A 143 -12.20 0.36 9.82
CA GLY A 143 -11.20 0.87 8.86
C GLY A 143 -10.57 -0.22 8.01
N ARG A 144 -9.64 0.18 7.15
CA ARG A 144 -8.92 -0.68 6.20
C ARG A 144 -7.42 -0.45 6.30
N PHE A 145 -6.65 -1.39 5.76
CA PHE A 145 -5.20 -1.42 5.82
C PHE A 145 -4.57 -1.43 4.43
N LEU A 146 -3.34 -0.95 4.36
CA LEU A 146 -2.44 -1.11 3.24
C LEU A 146 -1.06 -1.50 3.75
N ASP A 147 -0.52 -2.59 3.22
CA ASP A 147 0.87 -2.96 3.38
C ASP A 147 1.64 -2.49 2.14
N LEU A 148 2.69 -1.72 2.36
CA LEU A 148 3.42 -1.05 1.30
C LEU A 148 4.90 -1.47 1.38
N PRO A 149 5.47 -2.03 0.30
CA PRO A 149 6.88 -2.39 0.30
C PRO A 149 7.75 -1.12 0.30
N LEU A 150 8.95 -1.22 0.88
CA LEU A 150 9.94 -0.12 0.88
C LEU A 150 10.25 0.41 -0.53
N THR A 151 10.12 -0.43 -1.55
CA THR A 151 10.35 -0.07 -2.95
C THR A 151 9.39 0.98 -3.49
N ASN A 152 8.25 1.20 -2.80
CA ASN A 152 7.30 2.26 -3.14
C ASN A 152 7.81 3.66 -2.80
N VAL A 153 8.92 3.77 -2.03
CA VAL A 153 9.54 5.06 -1.72
C VAL A 153 10.58 5.42 -2.78
N LYS A 154 10.38 6.54 -3.45
CA LYS A 154 11.35 7.14 -4.39
C LYS A 154 11.39 8.65 -4.18
N ASN A 155 12.60 9.21 -4.03
CA ASN A 155 12.79 10.67 -3.94
C ASN A 155 11.88 11.36 -2.88
N ASN A 156 11.79 10.81 -1.67
CA ASN A 156 10.92 11.28 -0.59
C ASN A 156 9.42 11.29 -0.96
N ARG A 157 9.02 10.46 -1.90
CA ARG A 157 7.60 10.21 -2.22
C ARG A 157 7.28 8.76 -1.98
N LEU A 158 6.10 8.51 -1.44
CA LEU A 158 5.54 7.17 -1.24
C LEU A 158 4.35 7.00 -2.19
N ARG A 159 4.44 6.02 -3.08
CA ARG A 159 3.30 5.63 -3.93
C ARG A 159 2.36 4.73 -3.16
N VAL A 160 1.11 5.13 -3.07
CA VAL A 160 0.03 4.40 -2.39
C VAL A 160 -1.07 4.09 -3.39
N ASP A 161 -1.39 2.81 -3.56
CA ASP A 161 -2.54 2.36 -4.35
C ASP A 161 -3.68 1.92 -3.42
N PHE A 162 -4.67 2.78 -3.23
CA PHE A 162 -5.85 2.46 -2.43
C PHE A 162 -6.74 1.37 -3.05
N ASN A 163 -6.55 1.00 -4.31
CA ASN A 163 -7.23 -0.16 -4.90
C ASN A 163 -6.82 -1.48 -4.25
N LEU A 164 -5.69 -1.49 -3.55
CA LEU A 164 -5.17 -2.61 -2.77
C LEU A 164 -5.59 -2.59 -1.30
N ALA A 165 -6.34 -1.56 -0.85
CA ALA A 165 -6.81 -1.48 0.53
C ALA A 165 -7.68 -2.68 0.87
N TYR A 166 -7.43 -3.29 2.03
CA TYR A 166 -8.07 -4.52 2.48
C TYR A 166 -8.64 -4.39 3.90
N ASN A 167 -9.63 -5.23 4.20
CA ASN A 167 -10.15 -5.32 5.55
C ASN A 167 -9.24 -6.17 6.44
N PRO A 168 -9.04 -5.79 7.72
CA PRO A 168 -8.35 -6.62 8.70
C PRO A 168 -9.11 -7.93 8.96
N TYR A 169 -8.44 -8.95 9.50
CA TYR A 169 -9.03 -10.27 9.74
C TYR A 169 -10.23 -10.24 10.68
N CYS A 170 -10.25 -9.31 11.63
CA CYS A 170 -11.39 -9.11 12.53
C CYS A 170 -12.69 -8.66 11.83
N ALA A 171 -12.60 -8.21 10.57
CA ALA A 171 -13.78 -7.91 9.75
C ALA A 171 -14.50 -9.18 9.25
N TYR A 172 -13.82 -10.33 9.25
CA TYR A 172 -14.35 -11.62 8.79
C TYR A 172 -14.58 -12.59 9.94
N ASN A 173 -13.81 -12.44 11.01
CA ASN A 173 -13.87 -13.32 12.17
C ASN A 173 -13.43 -12.55 13.43
N GLU A 174 -14.34 -12.39 14.37
CA GLU A 174 -14.15 -11.65 15.61
C GLU A 174 -13.16 -12.28 16.60
N ASP A 175 -12.68 -13.50 16.32
CA ASP A 175 -11.62 -14.13 17.12
C ASP A 175 -10.25 -13.47 16.89
N PHE A 176 -10.12 -12.64 15.85
CA PHE A 176 -8.89 -11.89 15.55
C PHE A 176 -8.90 -10.51 16.19
N ALA A 177 -7.79 -10.15 16.81
CA ALA A 177 -7.52 -8.78 17.22
C ALA A 177 -6.77 -8.02 16.10
N CYS A 178 -7.16 -6.77 15.86
CA CYS A 178 -6.59 -5.97 14.78
C CYS A 178 -6.31 -4.54 15.26
N PRO A 179 -5.25 -3.87 14.75
CA PRO A 179 -4.97 -2.48 15.04
C PRO A 179 -6.13 -1.56 14.66
N ILE A 180 -6.44 -0.62 15.53
CA ILE A 180 -7.43 0.43 15.25
C ILE A 180 -6.71 1.61 14.62
N PRO A 181 -7.11 2.06 13.40
CA PRO A 181 -6.55 3.27 12.81
C PRO A 181 -6.62 4.44 13.78
N PRO A 182 -5.52 5.19 14.00
CA PRO A 182 -5.54 6.34 14.88
C PRO A 182 -6.41 7.47 14.30
N ALA A 183 -6.80 8.41 15.14
CA ALA A 183 -7.68 9.51 14.74
C ALA A 183 -7.09 10.33 13.58
N GLU A 184 -5.77 10.49 13.55
CA GLU A 184 -5.01 11.19 12.52
C GLU A 184 -5.14 10.51 11.15
N ASN A 185 -5.41 9.21 11.12
CA ASN A 185 -5.62 8.45 9.90
C ASN A 185 -7.10 8.30 9.54
N THR A 186 -7.96 9.14 10.11
CA THR A 186 -9.38 9.22 9.72
C THR A 186 -9.59 10.32 8.69
N LEU A 187 -9.82 9.91 7.44
CA LEU A 187 -9.97 10.82 6.31
C LEU A 187 -11.38 11.41 6.23
N PRO A 188 -11.52 12.74 6.03
CA PRO A 188 -12.83 13.39 5.91
C PRO A 188 -13.47 13.24 4.52
N ILE A 189 -12.97 12.35 3.69
CA ILE A 189 -13.37 12.08 2.30
C ILE A 189 -13.75 10.61 2.14
N ARG A 190 -14.31 10.26 0.98
CA ARG A 190 -14.62 8.89 0.59
C ARG A 190 -13.50 8.33 -0.27
N ILE A 191 -13.02 7.13 0.07
CA ILE A 191 -12.05 6.36 -0.73
C ILE A 191 -12.79 5.17 -1.34
N GLU A 192 -13.38 5.39 -2.51
CA GLU A 192 -14.15 4.36 -3.25
C GLU A 192 -13.22 3.43 -4.05
N ALA A 193 -12.23 2.87 -3.36
CA ALA A 193 -11.24 1.94 -3.88
C ALA A 193 -10.99 0.83 -2.85
N GLY A 194 -10.44 -0.30 -3.30
CA GLY A 194 -10.12 -1.44 -2.44
C GLY A 194 -11.34 -2.27 -2.05
N GLU A 195 -11.22 -2.95 -0.94
CA GLU A 195 -12.19 -3.92 -0.44
C GLU A 195 -13.39 -3.25 0.22
N LYS A 196 -14.57 -3.82 0.00
CA LYS A 196 -15.83 -3.44 0.63
C LYS A 196 -16.09 -4.25 1.90
N ILE A 197 -17.15 -3.87 2.62
CA ILE A 197 -17.62 -4.63 3.78
C ILE A 197 -17.91 -6.09 3.39
N PHE A 198 -17.50 -7.00 4.26
CA PHE A 198 -17.81 -8.43 4.14
C PHE A 198 -19.20 -8.69 4.73
N ASN A 199 -20.07 -9.32 3.93
CA ASN A 199 -21.43 -9.73 4.29
C ASN A 199 -21.70 -11.15 3.78
#